data_4928e567b6d6318221b1dd4598338db3
#
_entry.id   4928e567b6d6318221b1dd4598338db3
#
_cell.length_a   1.000
_cell.length_b   1.000
_cell.length_c   1.000
_cell.angle_alpha   90.00
_cell.angle_beta   90.00
_cell.angle_gamma   90.00
#
_symmetry.space_group_name_H-M   'P 1'
#
loop_
_entity.id
_entity.type
_entity.pdbx_description
1 polymer ?
#
loop_
_entity_poly.entity_id
_entity_poly.type
_entity_poly.pdbx_seq_one_letter_code
_entity_poly.pdbx_strand_id
1 'polypeptide(L)'
;MTTGITLLILFSALIHSIWNIQLKKSADPFKFLINIGTCGWLLFTPYSIYKLFTSTISAETFIFVFLSFLIHFLYFIFLGKAYSNFELSLIYPIARGLSVFLLPIYGIFILSESVTLFALIGCFSIFYGIILTGSISHNYLTSIKGLKKLFRSGVVSALGIGLIISLYSLADKQAAGGIDPVLFVWFTDLSVVSLFFYHQRKDKDYFNYFSSNFQKLIIPGFFQFSSYAIVIYAYSTTLLSYAGTFREVGTVFGAIFAKIYLGENFTPKKSFGIFFIILGAALISIF
;
A
#
# COMPACT_ATOMS: atom_id res chain seq x y z
N MET A 1 20.64 -3.46 2.29
CA MET A 1 19.55 -4.46 2.49
C MET A 1 20.07 -5.84 2.10
N THR A 2 19.71 -6.97 2.76
CA THR A 2 20.17 -8.29 2.30
C THR A 2 19.48 -8.70 1.01
N THR A 3 20.18 -9.48 0.15
CA THR A 3 19.63 -9.97 -1.13
C THR A 3 18.31 -10.73 -0.94
N GLY A 4 18.20 -11.55 0.13
CA GLY A 4 16.96 -12.27 0.43
C GLY A 4 15.77 -11.35 0.70
N ILE A 5 15.94 -10.31 1.50
CA ILE A 5 14.88 -9.32 1.78
C ILE A 5 14.53 -8.53 0.53
N THR A 6 15.53 -8.13 -0.28
CA THR A 6 15.29 -7.48 -1.57
C THR A 6 14.39 -8.32 -2.47
N LEU A 7 14.70 -9.60 -2.64
CA LEU A 7 13.91 -10.52 -3.47
C LEU A 7 12.50 -10.75 -2.90
N LEU A 8 12.34 -10.84 -1.59
CA LEU A 8 11.04 -10.97 -0.94
C LEU A 8 10.16 -9.74 -1.18
N ILE A 9 10.72 -8.52 -1.05
CA ILE A 9 9.95 -7.29 -1.30
C ILE A 9 9.61 -7.17 -2.80
N LEU A 10 10.52 -7.54 -3.70
CA LEU A 10 10.21 -7.58 -5.15
C LEU A 10 9.08 -8.56 -5.46
N PHE A 11 9.10 -9.75 -4.87
CA PHE A 11 8.02 -10.72 -5.00
C PHE A 11 6.70 -10.20 -4.41
N SER A 12 6.74 -9.59 -3.22
CA SER A 12 5.59 -8.91 -2.63
C SER A 12 5.02 -7.83 -3.56
N ALA A 13 5.90 -6.98 -4.13
CA ALA A 13 5.51 -5.91 -5.04
C ALA A 13 4.88 -6.46 -6.35
N LEU A 14 5.38 -7.58 -6.85
CA LEU A 14 4.83 -8.27 -8.02
C LEU A 14 3.42 -8.79 -7.75
N ILE A 15 3.22 -9.60 -6.71
CA ILE A 15 1.89 -10.15 -6.38
C ILE A 15 0.90 -9.06 -5.97
N HIS A 16 1.39 -7.99 -5.31
CA HIS A 16 0.60 -6.79 -5.03
C HIS A 16 0.09 -6.13 -6.32
N SER A 17 0.92 -6.04 -7.34
CA SER A 17 0.54 -5.45 -8.63
C SER A 17 -0.46 -6.33 -9.41
N ILE A 18 -0.42 -7.66 -9.25
CA ILE A 18 -1.35 -8.59 -9.90
C ILE A 18 -2.79 -8.39 -9.41
N TRP A 19 -3.02 -8.33 -8.09
CA TRP A 19 -4.38 -8.11 -7.59
C TRP A 19 -4.86 -6.67 -7.83
N ASN A 20 -3.94 -5.69 -7.84
CA ASN A 20 -4.29 -4.29 -8.17
C ASN A 20 -4.79 -4.11 -9.59
N ILE A 21 -4.29 -4.88 -10.57
CA ILE A 21 -4.82 -4.86 -11.94
C ILE A 21 -6.27 -5.37 -11.98
N GLN A 22 -6.60 -6.37 -11.15
CA GLN A 22 -7.97 -6.87 -11.05
C GLN A 22 -8.89 -5.84 -10.37
N LEU A 23 -8.39 -5.17 -9.32
CA LEU A 23 -9.07 -4.05 -8.69
C LEU A 23 -9.40 -2.95 -9.70
N LYS A 24 -8.44 -2.58 -10.56
CA LYS A 24 -8.62 -1.55 -11.59
C LYS A 24 -9.62 -1.95 -12.68
N LYS A 25 -9.77 -3.25 -12.94
CA LYS A 25 -10.75 -3.80 -13.90
C LYS A 25 -12.15 -3.97 -13.32
N SER A 26 -12.30 -3.92 -11.99
CA SER A 26 -13.60 -4.14 -11.36
C SER A 26 -14.55 -2.97 -11.60
N ALA A 27 -15.85 -3.26 -11.73
CA ALA A 27 -16.88 -2.22 -11.86
C ALA A 27 -17.02 -1.36 -10.61
N ASP A 28 -16.76 -1.94 -9.43
CA ASP A 28 -16.71 -1.25 -8.14
C ASP A 28 -15.42 -1.62 -7.42
N PRO A 29 -14.35 -0.80 -7.57
CA PRO A 29 -13.07 -1.06 -6.96
C PRO A 29 -13.11 -1.16 -5.43
N PHE A 30 -13.94 -0.36 -4.78
CA PHE A 30 -14.04 -0.38 -3.31
C PHE A 30 -14.71 -1.64 -2.80
N LYS A 31 -15.82 -2.05 -3.43
CA LYS A 31 -16.50 -3.31 -3.14
C LYS A 31 -15.59 -4.51 -3.38
N PHE A 32 -14.86 -4.52 -4.49
CA PHE A 32 -13.88 -5.56 -4.80
C PHE A 32 -12.79 -5.63 -3.72
N LEU A 33 -12.20 -4.49 -3.33
CA LEU A 33 -11.15 -4.40 -2.31
C LEU A 33 -11.60 -4.98 -0.97
N ILE A 34 -12.78 -4.59 -0.49
CA ILE A 34 -13.36 -5.11 0.77
C ILE A 34 -13.56 -6.63 0.68
N ASN A 35 -14.06 -7.13 -0.44
CA ASN A 35 -14.34 -8.55 -0.60
C ASN A 35 -13.06 -9.40 -0.70
N ILE A 36 -12.01 -8.95 -1.41
CA ILE A 36 -10.73 -9.68 -1.45
C ILE A 36 -10.03 -9.65 -0.09
N GLY A 37 -10.05 -8.52 0.63
CA GLY A 37 -9.47 -8.43 1.98
C GLY A 37 -10.19 -9.36 2.96
N THR A 38 -11.52 -9.41 2.95
CA THR A 38 -12.31 -10.37 3.76
C THR A 38 -12.01 -11.81 3.37
N CYS A 39 -11.86 -12.12 2.08
CA CYS A 39 -11.50 -13.46 1.61
C CYS A 39 -10.08 -13.84 2.08
N GLY A 40 -9.09 -12.96 1.93
CA GLY A 40 -7.73 -13.17 2.44
C GLY A 40 -7.72 -13.41 3.95
N TRP A 41 -8.43 -12.57 4.71
CA TRP A 41 -8.58 -12.73 6.16
C TRP A 41 -9.13 -14.12 6.54
N LEU A 42 -10.18 -14.59 5.86
CA LEU A 42 -10.75 -15.93 6.08
C LEU A 42 -9.77 -17.06 5.76
N LEU A 43 -9.02 -16.94 4.64
CA LEU A 43 -8.06 -17.97 4.22
C LEU A 43 -6.94 -18.16 5.24
N PHE A 44 -6.47 -17.08 5.85
CA PHE A 44 -5.38 -17.13 6.84
C PHE A 44 -5.87 -17.28 8.30
N THR A 45 -7.17 -17.26 8.56
CA THR A 45 -7.75 -17.41 9.91
C THR A 45 -7.28 -18.69 10.62
N PRO A 46 -7.25 -19.88 9.99
CA PRO A 46 -6.81 -21.09 10.72
C PRO A 46 -5.37 -20.99 11.25
N TYR A 47 -4.45 -20.48 10.42
CA TYR A 47 -3.07 -20.25 10.84
C TYR A 47 -2.97 -19.17 11.91
N SER A 48 -3.71 -18.08 11.75
CA SER A 48 -3.68 -16.94 12.69
C SER A 48 -4.23 -17.33 14.06
N ILE A 49 -5.30 -18.15 14.12
CA ILE A 49 -5.82 -18.70 15.37
C ILE A 49 -4.76 -19.60 16.03
N TYR A 50 -4.11 -20.50 15.28
CA TYR A 50 -3.02 -21.31 15.80
C TYR A 50 -1.92 -20.44 16.41
N LYS A 51 -1.47 -19.41 15.70
CA LYS A 51 -0.45 -18.47 16.18
C LYS A 51 -0.89 -17.66 17.39
N LEU A 52 -2.15 -17.27 17.46
CA LEU A 52 -2.71 -16.55 18.62
C LEU A 52 -2.57 -17.36 19.93
N PHE A 53 -2.73 -18.68 19.88
CA PHE A 53 -2.59 -19.54 21.05
C PHE A 53 -1.16 -20.01 21.31
N THR A 54 -0.25 -19.91 20.34
CA THR A 54 1.12 -20.42 20.47
C THR A 54 2.19 -19.32 20.56
N SER A 55 1.84 -18.05 20.34
CA SER A 55 2.75 -16.93 20.42
C SER A 55 2.44 -16.06 21.64
N THR A 56 3.48 -15.52 22.26
CA THR A 56 3.36 -14.47 23.28
C THR A 56 3.55 -13.10 22.63
N ILE A 57 2.58 -12.22 22.79
CA ILE A 57 2.65 -10.84 22.27
C ILE A 57 2.79 -9.92 23.48
N SER A 58 3.80 -9.06 23.47
CA SER A 58 3.97 -8.07 24.55
C SER A 58 2.86 -7.01 24.50
N ALA A 59 2.56 -6.40 25.63
CA ALA A 59 1.58 -5.31 25.69
C ALA A 59 1.97 -4.14 24.78
N GLU A 60 3.26 -3.82 24.68
CA GLU A 60 3.78 -2.78 23.80
C GLU A 60 3.51 -3.12 22.33
N THR A 61 3.85 -4.33 21.87
CA THR A 61 3.55 -4.79 20.51
C THR A 61 2.05 -4.70 20.22
N PHE A 62 1.21 -5.14 21.17
CA PHE A 62 -0.24 -5.10 20.98
C PHE A 62 -0.78 -3.67 20.83
N ILE A 63 -0.21 -2.69 21.53
CA ILE A 63 -0.57 -1.27 21.37
C ILE A 63 -0.33 -0.82 19.92
N PHE A 64 0.82 -1.16 19.33
CA PHE A 64 1.12 -0.79 17.94
C PHE A 64 0.28 -1.57 16.92
N VAL A 65 -0.04 -2.84 17.17
CA VAL A 65 -0.98 -3.62 16.35
C VAL A 65 -2.38 -2.97 16.37
N PHE A 66 -2.86 -2.58 17.55
CA PHE A 66 -4.15 -1.93 17.70
C PHE A 66 -4.17 -0.54 17.04
N LEU A 67 -3.10 0.24 17.20
CA LEU A 67 -2.94 1.54 16.54
C LEU A 67 -2.93 1.37 15.02
N SER A 68 -2.19 0.39 14.51
CA SER A 68 -2.16 0.06 13.09
C SER A 68 -3.57 -0.32 12.58
N PHE A 69 -4.30 -1.16 13.30
CA PHE A 69 -5.70 -1.50 12.97
C PHE A 69 -6.57 -0.25 12.84
N LEU A 70 -6.51 0.68 13.80
CA LEU A 70 -7.29 1.92 13.76
C LEU A 70 -6.92 2.79 12.56
N ILE A 71 -5.62 2.92 12.29
CA ILE A 71 -5.15 3.74 11.16
C ILE A 71 -5.53 3.08 9.82
N HIS A 72 -5.45 1.75 9.70
CA HIS A 72 -5.93 1.02 8.52
C HIS A 72 -7.45 1.18 8.33
N PHE A 73 -8.22 1.15 9.42
CA PHE A 73 -9.66 1.39 9.34
C PHE A 73 -9.98 2.79 8.79
N LEU A 74 -9.27 3.82 9.26
CA LEU A 74 -9.37 5.18 8.70
C LEU A 74 -8.91 5.23 7.24
N TYR A 75 -7.80 4.56 6.92
CA TYR A 75 -7.30 4.46 5.55
C TYR A 75 -8.36 3.96 4.58
N PHE A 76 -9.03 2.84 4.89
CA PHE A 76 -10.04 2.28 3.99
C PHE A 76 -11.28 3.18 3.86
N ILE A 77 -11.70 3.88 4.93
CA ILE A 77 -12.79 4.86 4.85
C ILE A 77 -12.43 6.02 3.92
N PHE A 78 -11.23 6.61 4.10
CA PHE A 78 -10.80 7.73 3.27
C PHE A 78 -10.54 7.30 1.83
N LEU A 79 -9.95 6.12 1.63
CA LEU A 79 -9.73 5.54 0.31
C LEU A 79 -11.05 5.32 -0.44
N GLY A 80 -12.04 4.72 0.23
CA GLY A 80 -13.36 4.49 -0.36
C GLY A 80 -14.04 5.80 -0.79
N LYS A 81 -14.02 6.82 0.07
CA LYS A 81 -14.54 8.15 -0.27
C LYS A 81 -13.78 8.80 -1.43
N ALA A 82 -12.46 8.65 -1.46
CA ALA A 82 -11.65 9.21 -2.54
C ALA A 82 -11.93 8.53 -3.89
N TYR A 83 -12.06 7.21 -3.91
CA TYR A 83 -12.37 6.47 -5.14
C TYR A 83 -13.78 6.74 -5.68
N SER A 84 -14.73 7.04 -4.81
CA SER A 84 -16.09 7.40 -5.23
C SER A 84 -16.21 8.82 -5.80
N ASN A 85 -15.28 9.73 -5.45
CA ASN A 85 -15.42 11.15 -5.77
C ASN A 85 -14.37 11.70 -6.73
N PHE A 86 -13.23 11.01 -6.91
CA PHE A 86 -12.08 11.55 -7.63
C PHE A 86 -11.42 10.50 -8.53
N GLU A 87 -10.67 10.99 -9.52
CA GLU A 87 -9.89 10.11 -10.42
C GLU A 87 -8.74 9.41 -9.69
N LEU A 88 -8.71 8.09 -9.78
CA LEU A 88 -7.67 7.25 -9.18
C LEU A 88 -6.27 7.59 -9.70
N SER A 89 -6.17 7.95 -10.99
CA SER A 89 -4.92 8.36 -11.65
C SER A 89 -4.27 9.61 -11.04
N LEU A 90 -5.05 10.44 -10.34
CA LEU A 90 -4.56 11.60 -9.61
C LEU A 90 -4.28 11.25 -8.13
N ILE A 91 -5.23 10.57 -7.47
CA ILE A 91 -5.15 10.28 -6.03
C ILE A 91 -3.98 9.37 -5.71
N TYR A 92 -3.83 8.27 -6.47
CA TYR A 92 -2.87 7.22 -6.15
C TYR A 92 -1.40 7.70 -6.16
N PRO A 93 -0.89 8.39 -7.21
CA PRO A 93 0.50 8.85 -7.23
C PRO A 93 0.82 9.91 -6.15
N ILE A 94 -0.14 10.78 -5.83
CA ILE A 94 0.07 11.81 -4.80
C ILE A 94 0.13 11.16 -3.41
N ALA A 95 -0.80 10.27 -3.11
CA ALA A 95 -0.84 9.57 -1.83
C ALA A 95 0.41 8.71 -1.62
N ARG A 96 0.81 7.94 -2.63
CA ARG A 96 2.01 7.09 -2.57
C ARG A 96 3.29 7.92 -2.54
N GLY A 97 3.38 8.98 -3.33
CA GLY A 97 4.52 9.89 -3.30
C GLY A 97 4.73 10.51 -1.93
N LEU A 98 3.67 11.06 -1.31
CA LEU A 98 3.80 11.64 0.03
C LEU A 98 4.22 10.59 1.07
N SER A 99 3.64 9.39 1.05
CA SER A 99 4.04 8.34 2.00
C SER A 99 5.52 8.00 1.86
N VAL A 100 6.01 7.77 0.65
CA VAL A 100 7.43 7.47 0.36
C VAL A 100 8.37 8.59 0.82
N PHE A 101 7.96 9.84 0.67
CA PHE A 101 8.73 10.98 1.14
C PHE A 101 8.82 11.01 2.67
N LEU A 102 7.74 10.65 3.38
CA LEU A 102 7.69 10.69 4.84
C LEU A 102 8.39 9.51 5.52
N LEU A 103 8.47 8.33 4.87
CA LEU A 103 9.05 7.14 5.50
C LEU A 103 10.52 7.31 5.93
N PRO A 104 11.45 7.85 5.11
CA PRO A 104 12.82 8.13 5.56
C PRO A 104 12.88 9.17 6.69
N ILE A 105 11.97 10.16 6.69
CA ILE A 105 11.89 11.16 7.73
C ILE A 105 11.52 10.49 9.07
N TYR A 106 10.50 9.63 9.07
CA TYR A 106 10.13 8.87 10.27
C TYR A 106 11.22 7.91 10.72
N GLY A 107 11.86 7.22 9.76
CA GLY A 107 12.99 6.32 10.03
C GLY A 107 14.11 7.05 10.77
N ILE A 108 14.57 8.17 10.28
CA ILE A 108 15.68 8.93 10.85
C ILE A 108 15.29 9.60 12.17
N PHE A 109 14.18 10.36 12.20
CA PHE A 109 13.87 11.23 13.32
C PHE A 109 13.06 10.56 14.44
N ILE A 110 12.29 9.51 14.14
CA ILE A 110 11.46 8.81 15.15
C ILE A 110 12.09 7.47 15.53
N LEU A 111 12.57 6.70 14.55
CA LEU A 111 13.13 5.36 14.78
C LEU A 111 14.65 5.36 14.96
N SER A 112 15.31 6.53 14.82
CA SER A 112 16.78 6.67 14.91
C SER A 112 17.53 5.75 13.94
N GLU A 113 16.95 5.53 12.74
CA GLU A 113 17.57 4.70 11.70
C GLU A 113 18.81 5.38 11.12
N SER A 114 19.90 4.62 10.98
CA SER A 114 21.11 5.08 10.26
C SER A 114 20.95 4.81 8.78
N VAL A 115 20.51 5.82 8.04
CA VAL A 115 20.27 5.75 6.59
C VAL A 115 21.49 6.29 5.85
N THR A 116 22.04 5.53 4.89
CA THR A 116 23.16 5.99 4.06
C THR A 116 22.73 7.11 3.11
N LEU A 117 23.67 7.98 2.74
CA LEU A 117 23.40 9.05 1.77
C LEU A 117 22.89 8.50 0.42
N PHE A 118 23.46 7.40 -0.05
CA PHE A 118 23.03 6.76 -1.30
C PHE A 118 21.60 6.23 -1.21
N ALA A 119 21.21 5.65 -0.07
CA ALA A 119 19.83 5.21 0.15
C ALA A 119 18.85 6.40 0.22
N LEU A 120 19.24 7.52 0.82
CA LEU A 120 18.44 8.77 0.79
C LEU A 120 18.23 9.27 -0.64
N ILE A 121 19.30 9.33 -1.45
CA ILE A 121 19.19 9.67 -2.87
C ILE A 121 18.25 8.69 -3.58
N GLY A 122 18.33 7.40 -3.25
CA GLY A 122 17.42 6.37 -3.74
C GLY A 122 15.96 6.64 -3.36
N CYS A 123 15.68 7.00 -2.12
CA CYS A 123 14.33 7.36 -1.65
C CYS A 123 13.77 8.58 -2.42
N PHE A 124 14.57 9.63 -2.59
CA PHE A 124 14.18 10.81 -3.38
C PHE A 124 13.98 10.48 -4.87
N SER A 125 14.80 9.60 -5.43
CA SER A 125 14.65 9.13 -6.81
C SER A 125 13.32 8.39 -7.00
N ILE A 126 12.94 7.48 -6.08
CA ILE A 126 11.65 6.79 -6.11
C ILE A 126 10.50 7.78 -5.97
N PHE A 127 10.58 8.70 -4.99
CA PHE A 127 9.58 9.75 -4.83
C PHE A 127 9.35 10.55 -6.11
N TYR A 128 10.43 11.06 -6.71
CA TYR A 128 10.38 11.81 -7.96
C TYR A 128 9.79 10.97 -9.10
N GLY A 129 10.23 9.71 -9.21
CA GLY A 129 9.70 8.76 -10.19
C GLY A 129 8.19 8.53 -10.07
N ILE A 130 7.67 8.39 -8.84
CA ILE A 130 6.22 8.24 -8.60
C ILE A 130 5.45 9.49 -9.05
N ILE A 131 5.94 10.67 -8.73
CA ILE A 131 5.32 11.94 -9.17
C ILE A 131 5.30 12.04 -10.70
N LEU A 132 6.37 11.61 -11.38
CA LEU A 132 6.43 11.59 -12.84
C LEU A 132 5.47 10.57 -13.47
N THR A 133 5.24 9.41 -12.83
CA THR A 133 4.27 8.42 -13.34
C THR A 133 2.83 8.88 -13.20
N GLY A 134 2.56 9.83 -12.29
CA GLY A 134 1.24 10.41 -12.08
C GLY A 134 0.77 11.32 -13.21
N SER A 135 -0.54 11.35 -13.44
CA SER A 135 -1.19 12.13 -14.50
C SER A 135 -1.48 13.59 -14.12
N ILE A 136 -0.61 14.23 -13.29
CA ILE A 136 -0.80 15.65 -12.95
C ILE A 136 -0.52 16.49 -14.20
N SER A 137 -1.57 17.13 -14.74
CA SER A 137 -1.45 18.03 -15.88
C SER A 137 -0.65 19.28 -15.50
N HIS A 138 0.30 19.67 -16.33
CA HIS A 138 1.12 20.88 -16.17
C HIS A 138 0.24 22.13 -16.02
N ASN A 139 -0.90 22.19 -16.70
CA ASN A 139 -1.85 23.31 -16.66
C ASN A 139 -2.43 23.59 -15.26
N TYR A 140 -2.37 22.64 -14.32
CA TYR A 140 -2.79 22.87 -12.94
C TYR A 140 -1.76 23.63 -12.11
N LEU A 141 -0.48 23.60 -12.50
CA LEU A 141 0.62 24.19 -11.73
C LEU A 141 0.98 25.60 -12.18
N THR A 142 0.50 26.04 -13.35
CA THR A 142 0.93 27.28 -14.00
C THR A 142 0.08 28.52 -13.67
N SER A 143 -1.02 28.38 -12.94
CA SER A 143 -1.88 29.51 -12.58
C SER A 143 -2.58 29.33 -11.24
N ILE A 144 -2.95 30.45 -10.57
CA ILE A 144 -3.72 30.44 -9.31
C ILE A 144 -5.09 29.76 -9.51
N LYS A 145 -5.72 29.93 -10.66
CA LYS A 145 -6.98 29.24 -11.01
C LYS A 145 -6.74 27.73 -11.18
N GLY A 146 -5.62 27.33 -11.78
CA GLY A 146 -5.19 25.94 -11.90
C GLY A 146 -4.96 25.29 -10.53
N LEU A 147 -4.24 25.96 -9.64
CA LEU A 147 -4.01 25.48 -8.25
C LEU A 147 -5.33 25.30 -7.48
N LYS A 148 -6.27 26.28 -7.55
CA LYS A 148 -7.61 26.12 -6.94
C LYS A 148 -8.38 24.92 -7.50
N LYS A 149 -8.26 24.66 -8.80
CA LYS A 149 -8.87 23.50 -9.45
C LYS A 149 -8.21 22.20 -9.00
N LEU A 150 -6.88 22.19 -8.83
CA LEU A 150 -6.11 21.05 -8.32
C LEU A 150 -6.55 20.69 -6.89
N PHE A 151 -6.70 21.68 -5.99
CA PHE A 151 -7.19 21.44 -4.63
C PHE A 151 -8.63 20.90 -4.61
N ARG A 152 -9.49 21.31 -5.54
CA ARG A 152 -10.84 20.76 -5.70
C ARG A 152 -10.87 19.36 -6.32
N SER A 153 -9.84 18.95 -7.01
CA SER A 153 -9.75 17.64 -7.70
C SER A 153 -9.37 16.46 -6.80
N GLY A 154 -9.35 16.64 -5.48
CA GLY A 154 -9.06 15.57 -4.53
C GLY A 154 -7.63 15.51 -4.03
N VAL A 155 -6.78 16.50 -4.37
CA VAL A 155 -5.37 16.54 -3.90
C VAL A 155 -5.28 16.52 -2.37
N VAL A 156 -6.16 17.26 -1.67
CA VAL A 156 -6.20 17.26 -0.20
C VAL A 156 -6.52 15.86 0.34
N SER A 157 -7.47 15.16 -0.28
CA SER A 157 -7.78 13.76 0.06
C SER A 157 -6.59 12.84 -0.18
N ALA A 158 -5.88 13.02 -1.30
CA ALA A 158 -4.69 12.25 -1.62
C ALA A 158 -3.55 12.48 -0.61
N LEU A 159 -3.30 13.74 -0.22
CA LEU A 159 -2.31 14.07 0.81
C LEU A 159 -2.70 13.47 2.17
N GLY A 160 -3.98 13.56 2.55
CA GLY A 160 -4.49 12.91 3.76
C GLY A 160 -4.29 11.39 3.75
N ILE A 161 -4.59 10.73 2.64
CA ILE A 161 -4.37 9.28 2.46
C ILE A 161 -2.87 8.97 2.54
N GLY A 162 -2.00 9.77 1.89
CA GLY A 162 -0.55 9.58 1.95
C GLY A 162 0.01 9.71 3.37
N LEU A 163 -0.50 10.67 4.15
CA LEU A 163 -0.16 10.79 5.56
C LEU A 163 -0.62 9.56 6.37
N ILE A 164 -1.84 9.09 6.16
CA ILE A 164 -2.37 7.88 6.82
C ILE A 164 -1.52 6.66 6.47
N ILE A 165 -1.13 6.50 5.19
CA ILE A 165 -0.23 5.40 4.74
C ILE A 165 1.10 5.45 5.49
N SER A 166 1.72 6.62 5.60
CA SER A 166 3.00 6.75 6.29
C SER A 166 2.88 6.47 7.80
N LEU A 167 1.78 6.88 8.43
CA LEU A 167 1.52 6.65 9.85
C LEU A 167 1.27 5.17 10.18
N TYR A 168 0.45 4.46 9.38
CA TYR A 168 0.30 3.03 9.65
C TYR A 168 1.62 2.29 9.39
N SER A 169 2.39 2.65 8.36
CA SER A 169 3.69 2.03 8.11
C SER A 169 4.67 2.22 9.27
N LEU A 170 4.61 3.36 9.96
CA LEU A 170 5.39 3.60 11.18
C LEU A 170 4.93 2.69 12.34
N ALA A 171 3.61 2.59 12.57
CA ALA A 171 3.06 1.70 13.60
C ALA A 171 3.36 0.23 13.29
N ASP A 172 3.24 -0.17 12.02
CA ASP A 172 3.56 -1.52 11.53
C ASP A 172 5.03 -1.88 11.81
N LYS A 173 5.95 -0.95 11.54
CA LYS A 173 7.38 -1.14 11.81
C LYS A 173 7.64 -1.36 13.30
N GLN A 174 6.97 -0.62 14.17
CA GLN A 174 7.11 -0.76 15.62
C GLN A 174 6.58 -2.11 16.13
N ALA A 175 5.53 -2.64 15.53
CA ALA A 175 4.95 -3.94 15.89
C ALA A 175 5.70 -5.13 15.28
N ALA A 176 6.30 -4.97 14.08
CA ALA A 176 6.74 -6.07 13.23
C ALA A 176 7.76 -7.03 13.87
N GLY A 177 8.58 -6.56 14.82
CA GLY A 177 9.55 -7.42 15.52
C GLY A 177 8.97 -8.28 16.63
N GLY A 178 7.76 -7.98 17.12
CA GLY A 178 7.14 -8.59 18.30
C GLY A 178 5.95 -9.50 18.02
N ILE A 179 5.59 -9.72 16.74
CA ILE A 179 4.44 -10.52 16.34
C ILE A 179 4.72 -11.28 15.04
N ASP A 180 4.11 -12.47 14.88
CA ASP A 180 4.14 -13.19 13.61
C ASP A 180 3.50 -12.33 12.50
N PRO A 181 4.14 -12.17 11.32
CA PRO A 181 3.66 -11.30 10.26
C PRO A 181 2.25 -11.62 9.74
N VAL A 182 1.90 -12.91 9.67
CA VAL A 182 0.55 -13.34 9.24
C VAL A 182 -0.48 -12.98 10.29
N LEU A 183 -0.16 -13.20 11.56
CA LEU A 183 -1.04 -12.82 12.68
C LEU A 183 -1.21 -11.30 12.76
N PHE A 184 -0.16 -10.51 12.50
CA PHE A 184 -0.24 -9.06 12.42
C PHE A 184 -1.26 -8.60 11.35
N VAL A 185 -1.11 -9.11 10.11
CA VAL A 185 -2.02 -8.76 9.02
C VAL A 185 -3.45 -9.22 9.32
N TRP A 186 -3.62 -10.37 9.95
CA TRP A 186 -4.94 -10.85 10.36
C TRP A 186 -5.62 -9.88 11.34
N PHE A 187 -4.90 -9.30 12.30
CA PHE A 187 -5.44 -8.27 13.19
C PHE A 187 -5.76 -6.97 12.45
N THR A 188 -4.88 -6.50 11.58
CA THR A 188 -5.10 -5.23 10.86
C THR A 188 -6.20 -5.36 9.81
N ASP A 189 -6.35 -6.50 9.15
CA ASP A 189 -7.42 -6.77 8.18
C ASP A 189 -8.81 -6.91 8.83
N LEU A 190 -8.92 -7.02 10.16
CA LEU A 190 -10.20 -6.82 10.86
C LEU A 190 -10.83 -5.47 10.52
N SER A 191 -10.05 -4.48 10.11
CA SER A 191 -10.54 -3.20 9.60
C SER A 191 -11.39 -3.36 8.34
N VAL A 192 -10.93 -4.17 7.39
CA VAL A 192 -11.64 -4.49 6.14
C VAL A 192 -12.88 -5.34 6.43
N VAL A 193 -12.73 -6.35 7.29
CA VAL A 193 -13.84 -7.21 7.73
C VAL A 193 -14.94 -6.40 8.41
N SER A 194 -14.56 -5.45 9.27
CA SER A 194 -15.52 -4.55 9.93
C SER A 194 -16.28 -3.69 8.91
N LEU A 195 -15.60 -3.20 7.88
CA LEU A 195 -16.24 -2.46 6.77
C LEU A 195 -17.14 -3.37 5.93
N PHE A 196 -16.74 -4.63 5.69
CA PHE A 196 -17.58 -5.61 5.01
C PHE A 196 -18.92 -5.78 5.73
N PHE A 197 -18.91 -6.04 7.04
CA PHE A 197 -20.15 -6.18 7.81
C PHE A 197 -20.96 -4.88 7.91
N TYR A 198 -20.29 -3.72 7.99
CA TYR A 198 -20.98 -2.44 7.99
C TYR A 198 -21.72 -2.20 6.66
N HIS A 199 -21.09 -2.44 5.53
CA HIS A 199 -21.71 -2.28 4.22
C HIS A 199 -22.78 -3.34 3.96
N GLN A 200 -22.55 -4.57 4.38
CA GLN A 200 -23.52 -5.66 4.29
C GLN A 200 -24.84 -5.36 5.00
N ARG A 201 -24.81 -4.66 6.16
CA ARG A 201 -26.02 -4.23 6.86
C ARG A 201 -26.83 -3.21 6.08
N LYS A 202 -26.18 -2.40 5.26
CA LYS A 202 -26.81 -1.35 4.44
C LYS A 202 -27.23 -1.86 3.07
N ASP A 203 -26.47 -2.76 2.51
CA ASP A 203 -26.66 -3.30 1.17
C ASP A 203 -26.30 -4.79 1.15
N LYS A 204 -27.33 -5.66 1.11
CA LYS A 204 -27.17 -7.11 1.06
C LYS A 204 -26.35 -7.60 -0.15
N ASP A 205 -26.15 -6.77 -1.14
CA ASP A 205 -25.38 -7.08 -2.34
C ASP A 205 -23.89 -7.35 -2.06
N TYR A 206 -23.34 -6.85 -0.96
CA TYR A 206 -21.97 -7.19 -0.53
C TYR A 206 -21.79 -8.69 -0.25
N PHE A 207 -22.69 -9.31 0.49
CA PHE A 207 -22.64 -10.74 0.78
C PHE A 207 -22.97 -11.59 -0.46
N ASN A 208 -23.97 -11.18 -1.22
CA ASN A 208 -24.32 -11.86 -2.47
C ASN A 208 -23.14 -11.83 -3.46
N TYR A 209 -22.47 -10.68 -3.57
CA TYR A 209 -21.25 -10.55 -4.39
C TYR A 209 -20.15 -11.48 -3.87
N PHE A 210 -19.88 -11.49 -2.56
CA PHE A 210 -18.88 -12.34 -1.94
C PHE A 210 -19.15 -13.83 -2.22
N SER A 211 -20.35 -14.30 -1.90
CA SER A 211 -20.72 -15.72 -2.05
C SER A 211 -20.72 -16.18 -3.50
N SER A 212 -21.28 -15.38 -4.41
CA SER A 212 -21.35 -15.72 -5.84
C SER A 212 -20.00 -15.67 -6.56
N ASN A 213 -19.03 -14.90 -6.03
CA ASN A 213 -17.71 -14.74 -6.64
C ASN A 213 -16.58 -15.35 -5.80
N PHE A 214 -16.89 -16.10 -4.74
CA PHE A 214 -15.91 -16.59 -3.76
C PHE A 214 -14.68 -17.23 -4.43
N GLN A 215 -14.87 -18.13 -5.38
CA GLN A 215 -13.77 -18.79 -6.09
C GLN A 215 -12.86 -17.82 -6.84
N LYS A 216 -13.42 -16.73 -7.39
CA LYS A 216 -12.65 -15.67 -8.09
C LYS A 216 -11.91 -14.75 -7.12
N LEU A 217 -12.36 -14.68 -5.87
CA LEU A 217 -11.77 -13.84 -4.82
C LEU A 217 -10.60 -14.53 -4.11
N ILE A 218 -10.48 -15.88 -4.18
CA ILE A 218 -9.44 -16.65 -3.48
C ILE A 218 -8.04 -16.18 -3.86
N ILE A 219 -7.70 -16.16 -5.14
CA ILE A 219 -6.35 -15.80 -5.60
C ILE A 219 -6.02 -14.34 -5.30
N PRO A 220 -6.86 -13.35 -5.65
CA PRO A 220 -6.57 -11.96 -5.31
C PRO A 220 -6.56 -11.70 -3.79
N GLY A 221 -7.41 -12.36 -3.01
CA GLY A 221 -7.41 -12.28 -1.56
C GLY A 221 -6.15 -12.87 -0.93
N PHE A 222 -5.73 -14.04 -1.41
CA PHE A 222 -4.46 -14.65 -1.01
C PHE A 222 -3.27 -13.73 -1.33
N PHE A 223 -3.23 -13.12 -2.52
CA PHE A 223 -2.16 -12.23 -2.92
C PHE A 223 -2.17 -10.90 -2.15
N GLN A 224 -3.35 -10.32 -1.90
CA GLN A 224 -3.49 -9.11 -1.10
C GLN A 224 -2.89 -9.33 0.30
N PHE A 225 -3.34 -10.35 1.00
CA PHE A 225 -2.90 -10.69 2.35
C PHE A 225 -1.40 -11.06 2.39
N SER A 226 -0.97 -11.99 1.54
CA SER A 226 0.43 -12.48 1.51
C SER A 226 1.42 -11.36 1.15
N SER A 227 1.07 -10.49 0.19
CA SER A 227 1.93 -9.37 -0.16
C SER A 227 2.20 -8.46 1.03
N TYR A 228 1.20 -8.24 1.87
CA TYR A 228 1.37 -7.41 3.06
C TYR A 228 2.12 -8.14 4.19
N ALA A 229 1.84 -9.42 4.41
CA ALA A 229 2.57 -10.21 5.38
C ALA A 229 4.09 -10.26 5.10
N ILE A 230 4.48 -10.34 3.81
CA ILE A 230 5.89 -10.25 3.39
C ILE A 230 6.48 -8.88 3.74
N VAL A 231 5.73 -7.78 3.57
CA VAL A 231 6.20 -6.43 3.97
C VAL A 231 6.40 -6.34 5.47
N ILE A 232 5.48 -6.87 6.28
CA ILE A 232 5.62 -6.89 7.74
C ILE A 232 6.85 -7.71 8.16
N TYR A 233 7.08 -8.87 7.51
CA TYR A 233 8.32 -9.62 7.71
C TYR A 233 9.57 -8.80 7.35
N ALA A 234 9.55 -8.07 6.23
CA ALA A 234 10.66 -7.19 5.87
C ALA A 234 10.87 -6.07 6.90
N TYR A 235 9.80 -5.50 7.45
CA TYR A 235 9.89 -4.50 8.52
C TYR A 235 10.49 -5.04 9.81
N SER A 236 10.33 -6.33 10.13
CA SER A 236 10.97 -6.93 11.30
C SER A 236 12.50 -7.07 11.16
N THR A 237 13.02 -7.09 9.95
CA THR A 237 14.42 -7.44 9.64
C THR A 237 15.23 -6.32 8.99
N THR A 238 14.59 -5.24 8.53
CA THR A 238 15.28 -4.13 7.86
C THR A 238 14.65 -2.78 8.20
N LEU A 239 15.32 -1.69 7.85
CA LEU A 239 14.90 -0.32 8.12
C LEU A 239 13.57 0.01 7.42
N LEU A 240 12.71 0.79 8.08
CA LEU A 240 11.46 1.31 7.51
C LEU A 240 11.75 2.14 6.25
N SER A 241 12.78 3.01 6.36
CA SER A 241 13.24 3.87 5.26
C SER A 241 13.58 3.07 3.99
N TYR A 242 14.12 1.86 4.14
CA TYR A 242 14.52 1.02 3.01
C TYR A 242 13.34 0.17 2.51
N ALA A 243 12.76 -0.66 3.36
CA ALA A 243 11.72 -1.60 2.94
C ALA A 243 10.45 -0.90 2.49
N GLY A 244 10.01 0.14 3.22
CA GLY A 244 8.79 0.89 2.90
C GLY A 244 8.90 1.65 1.58
N THR A 245 10.08 2.25 1.30
CA THR A 245 10.33 2.97 0.06
C THR A 245 10.59 2.02 -1.12
N PHE A 246 11.39 0.97 -0.92
CA PHE A 246 11.74 0.00 -1.96
C PHE A 246 10.50 -0.76 -2.49
N ARG A 247 9.52 -1.03 -1.66
CA ARG A 247 8.25 -1.68 -2.03
C ARG A 247 7.53 -0.93 -3.16
N GLU A 248 7.79 0.36 -3.36
CA GLU A 248 7.20 1.16 -4.44
C GLU A 248 7.66 0.76 -5.86
N VAL A 249 8.63 -0.14 -6.00
CA VAL A 249 8.91 -0.85 -7.26
C VAL A 249 7.64 -1.53 -7.80
N GLY A 250 6.67 -1.84 -6.95
CA GLY A 250 5.33 -2.28 -7.38
C GLY A 250 4.66 -1.33 -8.38
N THR A 251 4.95 -0.03 -8.35
CA THR A 251 4.46 0.92 -9.35
C THR A 251 5.00 0.60 -10.76
N VAL A 252 6.22 0.08 -10.87
CA VAL A 252 6.81 -0.36 -12.15
C VAL A 252 6.08 -1.59 -12.68
N PHE A 253 5.87 -2.60 -11.83
CA PHE A 253 5.09 -3.79 -12.20
C PHE A 253 3.65 -3.42 -12.58
N GLY A 254 3.02 -2.54 -11.80
CA GLY A 254 1.69 -2.02 -12.10
C GLY A 254 1.61 -1.31 -13.45
N ALA A 255 2.62 -0.51 -13.80
CA ALA A 255 2.70 0.15 -15.11
C ALA A 255 2.88 -0.85 -16.26
N ILE A 256 3.73 -1.86 -16.08
CA ILE A 256 3.93 -2.94 -17.08
C ILE A 256 2.61 -3.71 -17.28
N PHE A 257 1.95 -4.10 -16.21
CA PHE A 257 0.68 -4.82 -16.29
C PHE A 257 -0.44 -3.95 -16.87
N ALA A 258 -0.47 -2.65 -16.57
CA ALA A 258 -1.43 -1.73 -17.18
C ALA A 258 -1.21 -1.63 -18.71
N LYS A 259 0.02 -1.64 -19.19
CA LYS A 259 0.31 -1.71 -20.62
C LYS A 259 -0.17 -3.01 -21.25
N ILE A 260 0.15 -4.15 -20.62
CA ILE A 260 -0.15 -5.49 -21.18
C ILE A 260 -1.67 -5.80 -21.13
N TYR A 261 -2.31 -5.52 -19.99
CA TYR A 261 -3.69 -5.97 -19.73
C TYR A 261 -4.77 -4.90 -19.94
N LEU A 262 -4.38 -3.61 -19.96
CA LEU A 262 -5.31 -2.48 -20.14
C LEU A 262 -5.02 -1.68 -21.41
N GLY A 263 -3.96 -2.01 -22.17
CA GLY A 263 -3.59 -1.31 -23.39
C GLY A 263 -3.08 0.12 -23.17
N GLU A 264 -2.63 0.45 -21.94
CA GLU A 264 -2.11 1.80 -21.63
C GLU A 264 -0.78 2.05 -22.34
N ASN A 265 -0.64 3.19 -22.98
CA ASN A 265 0.62 3.59 -23.60
C ASN A 265 1.57 4.25 -22.60
N PHE A 266 2.86 4.00 -22.75
CA PHE A 266 3.89 4.71 -22.00
C PHE A 266 4.17 6.06 -22.68
N THR A 267 3.84 7.12 -21.96
CA THR A 267 4.32 8.46 -22.34
C THR A 267 5.79 8.59 -21.96
N PRO A 268 6.57 9.47 -22.63
CA PRO A 268 7.95 9.74 -22.24
C PRO A 268 8.09 10.08 -20.74
N LYS A 269 7.17 10.88 -20.20
CA LYS A 269 7.13 11.23 -18.78
C LYS A 269 6.99 9.99 -17.88
N LYS A 270 6.09 9.06 -18.23
CA LYS A 270 5.87 7.80 -17.49
C LYS A 270 7.12 6.90 -17.56
N SER A 271 7.78 6.83 -18.72
CA SER A 271 9.04 6.08 -18.90
C SER A 271 10.17 6.64 -18.04
N PHE A 272 10.33 7.96 -17.99
CA PHE A 272 11.29 8.61 -17.10
C PHE A 272 10.97 8.34 -15.62
N GLY A 273 9.70 8.39 -15.24
CA GLY A 273 9.28 8.04 -13.88
C GLY A 273 9.66 6.61 -13.50
N ILE A 274 9.42 5.64 -14.37
CA ILE A 274 9.83 4.24 -14.20
C ILE A 274 11.35 4.13 -14.03
N PHE A 275 12.13 4.83 -14.88
CA PHE A 275 13.58 4.85 -14.77
C PHE A 275 14.06 5.33 -13.40
N PHE A 276 13.51 6.43 -12.87
CA PHE A 276 13.88 6.94 -11.54
C PHE A 276 13.47 5.99 -10.40
N ILE A 277 12.35 5.29 -10.52
CA ILE A 277 11.95 4.27 -9.53
C ILE A 277 12.96 3.10 -9.52
N ILE A 278 13.35 2.61 -10.69
CA ILE A 278 14.34 1.52 -10.81
C ILE A 278 15.71 1.96 -10.29
N LEU A 279 16.16 3.15 -10.66
CA LEU A 279 17.43 3.72 -10.19
C LEU A 279 17.44 3.83 -8.66
N GLY A 280 16.39 4.39 -8.09
CA GLY A 280 16.28 4.55 -6.65
C GLY A 280 16.21 3.22 -5.91
N ALA A 281 15.50 2.24 -6.45
CA ALA A 281 15.46 0.89 -5.90
C ALA A 281 16.85 0.22 -5.93
N ALA A 282 17.60 0.37 -7.02
CA ALA A 282 18.97 -0.13 -7.10
C ALA A 282 19.87 0.51 -6.03
N LEU A 283 19.80 1.83 -5.85
CA LEU A 283 20.56 2.54 -4.81
C LEU A 283 20.23 2.02 -3.39
N ILE A 284 18.95 1.83 -3.05
CA ILE A 284 18.54 1.31 -1.73
C ILE A 284 18.96 -0.14 -1.53
N SER A 285 18.99 -0.95 -2.59
CA SER A 285 19.33 -2.37 -2.48
C SER A 285 20.83 -2.64 -2.33
N ILE A 286 21.67 -1.77 -2.92
CA ILE A 286 23.13 -1.93 -2.93
C ILE A 286 23.79 -1.29 -1.70
N PHE A 287 23.30 -0.16 -1.26
CA PHE A 287 23.84 0.66 -0.16
C PHE A 287 22.93 0.72 1.06
#